data_09706ac29aea2fe72ac8cfbf609b2e2a
#
_entry.id   09706ac29aea2fe72ac8cfbf609b2e2a
#
_cell.length_a   1.000
_cell.length_b   1.000
_cell.length_c   1.000
_cell.angle_alpha   90.00
_cell.angle_beta   90.00
_cell.angle_gamma   90.00
#
_symmetry.space_group_name_H-M   'P 1'
#
loop_
_entity.id
_entity.type
_entity.pdbx_description
1 polymer ?
#
loop_
_entity_poly.entity_id
_entity_poly.type
_entity_poly.pdbx_seq_one_letter_code
_entity_poly.pdbx_strand_id
1 'polypeptide(L)'
;MATTTRATLRQRLSEEMGDYQSLTTTSDGNSAGTSVVDTGLRNLPGGADDDAFEGWYILATSGSNTGESRRIKSYIANTNTLVTQEAFSGGAVQSLVTYELHQHDPAQKHQAINRAIEELYPFLYLPIRDETIVVDDRLTEPAWRC
;
A
#
# COMPACT_ATOMS: atom_id res chain seq x y z
N MET A 1 10.97 19.65 0.57
CA MET A 1 10.96 18.38 1.35
C MET A 1 10.35 17.28 0.48
N ALA A 2 11.02 16.14 0.38
CA ALA A 2 10.47 15.00 -0.35
C ALA A 2 9.37 14.35 0.52
N THR A 3 8.14 14.32 0.03
CA THR A 3 7.02 13.68 0.72
C THR A 3 7.01 12.20 0.37
N THR A 4 7.22 11.33 1.37
CA THR A 4 7.11 9.88 1.18
C THR A 4 5.66 9.46 1.34
N THR A 5 5.11 8.79 0.33
CA THR A 5 3.73 8.29 0.38
C THR A 5 3.63 6.98 1.16
N ARG A 6 2.43 6.67 1.67
CA ARG A 6 2.17 5.36 2.31
C ARG A 6 2.43 4.18 1.36
N ALA A 7 2.16 4.35 0.06
CA ALA A 7 2.48 3.35 -0.95
C ALA A 7 3.98 3.07 -1.03
N THR A 8 4.81 4.12 -1.04
CA THR A 8 6.28 3.98 -1.04
C THR A 8 6.80 3.31 0.23
N LEU A 9 6.21 3.62 1.40
CA LEU A 9 6.59 2.97 2.67
C LEU A 9 6.21 1.49 2.67
N ARG A 10 5.02 1.14 2.17
CA ARG A 10 4.60 -0.26 2.02
C ARG A 10 5.53 -1.02 1.09
N GLN A 11 5.87 -0.43 -0.06
CA GLN A 11 6.80 -1.03 -1.02
C GLN A 11 8.15 -1.33 -0.36
N ARG A 12 8.77 -0.34 0.27
CA ARG A 12 10.06 -0.53 0.97
C ARG A 12 9.99 -1.61 2.05
N LEU A 13 8.92 -1.61 2.84
CA LEU A 13 8.70 -2.65 3.85
C LEU A 13 8.63 -4.03 3.20
N SER A 14 7.91 -4.16 2.09
CA SER A 14 7.76 -5.42 1.36
C SER A 14 9.06 -5.87 0.71
N GLU A 15 9.87 -4.94 0.19
CA GLU A 15 11.20 -5.21 -0.35
C GLU A 15 12.14 -5.74 0.74
N GLU A 16 12.15 -5.13 1.93
CA GLU A 16 12.94 -5.60 3.08
C GLU A 16 12.46 -6.97 3.60
N MET A 17 11.16 -7.26 3.50
CA MET A 17 10.61 -8.58 3.85
C MET A 17 10.84 -9.64 2.77
N GLY A 18 11.29 -9.23 1.56
CA GLY A 18 11.48 -10.13 0.42
C GLY A 18 10.18 -10.64 -0.20
N ASP A 19 9.04 -9.97 0.04
CA ASP A 19 7.73 -10.40 -0.44
C ASP A 19 7.08 -9.42 -1.44
N TYR A 20 7.90 -8.62 -2.13
CA TYR A 20 7.43 -7.63 -3.09
C TYR A 20 7.65 -8.08 -4.53
N GLN A 21 6.56 -8.16 -5.30
CA GLN A 21 6.61 -8.35 -6.74
C GLN A 21 5.66 -7.35 -7.39
N SER A 22 6.15 -6.57 -8.34
CA SER A 22 5.35 -5.64 -9.15
C SER A 22 5.24 -6.19 -10.56
N LEU A 23 4.01 -6.34 -11.04
CA LEU A 23 3.68 -7.00 -12.30
C LEU A 23 2.63 -6.18 -13.06
N THR A 24 2.39 -6.58 -14.31
CA THR A 24 1.38 -5.97 -15.17
C THR A 24 0.60 -7.06 -15.88
N THR A 25 -0.72 -7.00 -15.81
CA THR A 25 -1.61 -7.96 -16.46
C THR A 25 -1.39 -7.99 -17.97
N THR A 26 -1.38 -9.17 -18.55
CA THR A 26 -1.18 -9.34 -20.02
C THR A 26 -2.47 -9.54 -20.79
N SER A 27 -3.54 -9.96 -20.13
CA SER A 27 -4.86 -10.16 -20.72
C SER A 27 -5.96 -9.81 -19.73
N ASP A 28 -7.17 -9.62 -20.25
CA ASP A 28 -8.34 -9.35 -19.43
C ASP A 28 -8.70 -10.58 -18.58
N GLY A 29 -9.07 -10.31 -17.33
CA GLY A 29 -9.67 -11.31 -16.46
C GLY A 29 -11.13 -11.59 -16.84
N ASN A 30 -11.79 -12.46 -16.08
CA ASN A 30 -13.20 -12.77 -16.30
C ASN A 30 -14.10 -11.58 -15.91
N SER A 31 -15.28 -11.53 -16.53
CA SER A 31 -16.28 -10.46 -16.29
C SER A 31 -16.77 -10.39 -14.84
N ALA A 32 -16.66 -11.49 -14.10
CA ALA A 32 -17.02 -11.55 -12.68
C ALA A 32 -15.99 -10.85 -11.76
N GLY A 33 -14.82 -10.46 -12.29
CA GLY A 33 -13.78 -9.81 -11.50
C GLY A 33 -13.04 -10.73 -10.53
N THR A 34 -13.09 -12.05 -10.75
CA THR A 34 -12.44 -13.03 -9.87
C THR A 34 -11.16 -13.62 -10.44
N SER A 35 -10.69 -13.13 -11.58
CA SER A 35 -9.45 -13.61 -12.17
C SER A 35 -8.55 -12.49 -12.66
N VAL A 36 -7.24 -12.74 -12.60
CA VAL A 36 -6.18 -11.88 -13.10
C VAL A 36 -5.26 -12.73 -13.96
N VAL A 37 -5.00 -12.30 -15.19
CA VAL A 37 -4.20 -13.04 -16.16
C VAL A 37 -2.91 -12.30 -16.46
N ASP A 38 -1.78 -12.97 -16.19
CA ASP A 38 -0.46 -12.39 -16.43
C ASP A 38 0.58 -13.47 -16.75
N THR A 39 1.09 -13.46 -17.95
CA THR A 39 2.16 -14.38 -18.39
C THR A 39 3.47 -14.17 -17.64
N GLY A 40 3.67 -13.00 -17.04
CA GLY A 40 4.84 -12.68 -16.21
C GLY A 40 4.95 -13.55 -14.95
N LEU A 41 3.82 -14.06 -14.44
CA LEU A 41 3.77 -14.93 -13.27
C LEU A 41 4.64 -16.18 -13.42
N ARG A 42 4.74 -16.70 -14.63
CA ARG A 42 5.53 -17.90 -14.92
C ARG A 42 7.03 -17.72 -14.69
N ASN A 43 7.50 -16.48 -14.71
CA ASN A 43 8.91 -16.14 -14.48
C ASN A 43 9.27 -16.00 -12.99
N LEU A 44 8.26 -16.02 -12.11
CA LEU A 44 8.47 -15.99 -10.68
C LEU A 44 8.85 -17.37 -10.13
N PRO A 45 9.55 -17.43 -8.99
CA PRO A 45 9.81 -18.70 -8.32
C PRO A 45 8.51 -19.47 -8.06
N GLY A 46 8.45 -20.72 -8.51
CA GLY A 46 7.26 -21.57 -8.43
C GLY A 46 6.20 -21.29 -9.48
N GLY A 47 6.31 -20.26 -10.31
CA GLY A 47 5.28 -19.86 -11.29
C GLY A 47 5.01 -20.88 -12.42
N ALA A 48 5.77 -21.97 -12.48
CA ALA A 48 5.51 -23.10 -13.37
C ALA A 48 4.53 -24.14 -12.78
N ASP A 49 4.27 -24.05 -11.48
CA ASP A 49 3.47 -25.01 -10.74
C ASP A 49 2.09 -24.42 -10.42
N ASP A 50 1.05 -25.26 -10.46
CA ASP A 50 -0.27 -24.86 -10.01
C ASP A 50 -0.26 -24.52 -8.52
N ASP A 51 -1.10 -23.59 -8.14
CA ASP A 51 -1.28 -23.10 -6.76
C ASP A 51 -0.04 -22.48 -6.08
N ALA A 52 1.02 -22.19 -6.84
CA ALA A 52 2.25 -21.59 -6.31
C ALA A 52 2.01 -20.28 -5.52
N PHE A 53 0.96 -19.55 -5.85
CA PHE A 53 0.60 -18.28 -5.20
C PHE A 53 -0.67 -18.40 -4.34
N GLU A 54 -1.11 -19.62 -4.00
CA GLU A 54 -2.26 -19.82 -3.13
C GLU A 54 -2.02 -19.17 -1.76
N GLY A 55 -3.02 -18.43 -1.30
CA GLY A 55 -2.97 -17.74 -0.01
C GLY A 55 -2.24 -16.39 -0.04
N TRP A 56 -1.55 -16.04 -1.12
CA TRP A 56 -0.96 -14.71 -1.30
C TRP A 56 -2.04 -13.67 -1.54
N TYR A 57 -1.62 -12.42 -1.58
CA TYR A 57 -2.49 -11.26 -1.81
C TYR A 57 -2.09 -10.54 -3.08
N ILE A 58 -3.09 -10.13 -3.86
CA ILE A 58 -2.94 -9.25 -5.00
C ILE A 58 -3.49 -7.87 -4.64
N LEU A 59 -2.75 -6.82 -4.92
CA LEU A 59 -3.17 -5.43 -4.76
C LEU A 59 -3.13 -4.74 -6.12
N ALA A 60 -4.27 -4.30 -6.63
CA ALA A 60 -4.33 -3.53 -7.85
C ALA A 60 -3.78 -2.11 -7.61
N THR A 61 -2.80 -1.68 -8.41
CA THR A 61 -2.18 -0.35 -8.30
C THR A 61 -2.61 0.61 -9.40
N SER A 62 -3.30 0.11 -10.43
CA SER A 62 -3.90 0.92 -11.49
C SER A 62 -5.24 0.34 -11.97
N GLY A 63 -5.91 1.03 -12.89
CA GLY A 63 -7.20 0.61 -13.44
C GLY A 63 -8.39 0.88 -12.52
N SER A 64 -9.56 0.32 -12.86
CA SER A 64 -10.81 0.51 -12.12
C SER A 64 -10.81 -0.07 -10.70
N ASN A 65 -9.93 -1.03 -10.45
CA ASN A 65 -9.80 -1.73 -9.16
C ASN A 65 -8.65 -1.18 -8.30
N THR A 66 -8.12 -0.01 -8.63
CA THR A 66 -6.97 0.60 -7.91
C THR A 66 -7.21 0.70 -6.41
N GLY A 67 -6.25 0.19 -5.63
CA GLY A 67 -6.29 0.22 -4.17
C GLY A 67 -7.02 -0.98 -3.54
N GLU A 68 -7.66 -1.83 -4.34
CA GLU A 68 -8.29 -3.03 -3.84
C GLU A 68 -7.29 -4.17 -3.68
N SER A 69 -7.35 -4.84 -2.53
CA SER A 69 -6.58 -6.05 -2.25
C SER A 69 -7.51 -7.26 -2.19
N ARG A 70 -7.07 -8.37 -2.77
CA ARG A 70 -7.78 -9.65 -2.73
C ARG A 70 -6.82 -10.79 -2.43
N ARG A 71 -7.31 -11.75 -1.64
CA ARG A 71 -6.56 -12.98 -1.39
C ARG A 71 -6.70 -13.93 -2.56
N ILE A 72 -5.59 -14.56 -2.95
CA ILE A 72 -5.54 -15.55 -4.02
C ILE A 72 -6.05 -16.88 -3.48
N LYS A 73 -7.00 -17.46 -4.17
CA LYS A 73 -7.59 -18.76 -3.88
C LYS A 73 -6.81 -19.90 -4.54
N SER A 74 -6.40 -19.69 -5.80
CA SER A 74 -5.67 -20.66 -6.60
C SER A 74 -4.90 -19.98 -7.73
N TYR A 75 -3.92 -20.67 -8.27
CA TYR A 75 -3.18 -20.27 -9.46
C TYR A 75 -3.18 -21.41 -10.47
N ILE A 76 -3.44 -21.09 -11.71
CA ILE A 76 -3.46 -22.04 -12.84
C ILE A 76 -2.27 -21.72 -13.74
N ALA A 77 -1.20 -22.48 -13.61
CA ALA A 77 0.06 -22.24 -14.31
C ALA A 77 -0.05 -22.32 -15.83
N ASN A 78 -0.89 -23.23 -16.35
CA ASN A 78 -1.06 -23.40 -17.78
C ASN A 78 -1.66 -22.18 -18.48
N THR A 79 -2.53 -21.44 -17.79
CA THR A 79 -3.19 -20.22 -18.32
C THR A 79 -2.65 -18.95 -17.68
N ASN A 80 -1.67 -19.06 -16.78
CA ASN A 80 -1.09 -17.94 -16.02
C ASN A 80 -2.17 -17.08 -15.32
N THR A 81 -3.15 -17.76 -14.72
CA THR A 81 -4.34 -17.13 -14.16
C THR A 81 -4.34 -17.25 -12.63
N LEU A 82 -4.39 -16.12 -11.95
CA LEU A 82 -4.71 -16.05 -10.54
C LEU A 82 -6.23 -16.00 -10.37
N VAL A 83 -6.75 -16.82 -9.48
CA VAL A 83 -8.16 -16.79 -9.07
C VAL A 83 -8.25 -16.23 -7.66
N THR A 84 -9.05 -15.20 -7.46
CA THR A 84 -9.23 -14.55 -6.16
C THR A 84 -10.40 -15.15 -5.38
N GLN A 85 -10.33 -15.11 -4.05
CA GLN A 85 -11.43 -15.58 -3.18
C GLN A 85 -12.69 -14.73 -3.35
N GLU A 86 -12.50 -13.43 -3.53
CA GLU A 86 -13.57 -12.46 -3.71
C GLU A 86 -13.37 -11.68 -5.01
N ALA A 87 -14.47 -11.24 -5.61
CA ALA A 87 -14.42 -10.41 -6.80
C ALA A 87 -13.88 -9.00 -6.49
N PHE A 88 -13.24 -8.39 -7.47
CA PHE A 88 -12.94 -6.97 -7.45
C PHE A 88 -14.22 -6.17 -7.68
N SER A 89 -14.40 -5.06 -6.96
CA SER A 89 -15.63 -4.26 -7.01
C SER A 89 -15.81 -3.52 -8.34
N GLY A 90 -14.72 -3.17 -9.00
CA GLY A 90 -14.71 -2.56 -10.34
C GLY A 90 -14.91 -3.56 -11.48
N GLY A 91 -15.21 -4.84 -11.19
CA GLY A 91 -15.41 -5.89 -12.19
C GLY A 91 -14.11 -6.46 -12.73
N ALA A 92 -14.11 -6.86 -14.00
CA ALA A 92 -12.95 -7.51 -14.64
C ALA A 92 -11.66 -6.68 -14.48
N VAL A 93 -10.59 -7.34 -14.08
CA VAL A 93 -9.24 -6.75 -14.14
C VAL A 93 -8.78 -6.80 -15.59
N GLN A 94 -8.61 -5.65 -16.20
CA GLN A 94 -8.26 -5.52 -17.61
C GLN A 94 -6.77 -5.77 -17.85
N SER A 95 -6.40 -5.92 -19.10
CA SER A 95 -5.00 -5.97 -19.54
C SER A 95 -4.30 -4.62 -19.25
N LEU A 96 -2.99 -4.65 -19.10
CA LEU A 96 -2.13 -3.50 -18.81
C LEU A 96 -2.40 -2.81 -17.46
N VAL A 97 -3.10 -3.49 -16.57
CA VAL A 97 -3.26 -3.05 -15.16
C VAL A 97 -2.04 -3.47 -14.37
N THR A 98 -1.42 -2.52 -13.68
CA THR A 98 -0.32 -2.81 -12.75
C THR A 98 -0.87 -3.31 -11.42
N TYR A 99 -0.18 -4.28 -10.84
CA TYR A 99 -0.53 -4.85 -9.55
C TYR A 99 0.71 -5.31 -8.77
N GLU A 100 0.54 -5.46 -7.48
CA GLU A 100 1.57 -5.99 -6.58
C GLU A 100 1.12 -7.35 -6.05
N LEU A 101 2.06 -8.30 -5.94
CA LEU A 101 1.88 -9.56 -5.22
C LEU A 101 2.60 -9.50 -3.89
N HIS A 102 1.94 -9.96 -2.84
CA HIS A 102 2.44 -9.99 -1.48
C HIS A 102 2.14 -11.34 -0.82
N GLN A 103 3.07 -11.88 -0.06
CA GLN A 103 2.81 -13.06 0.80
C GLN A 103 1.97 -12.66 2.02
N HIS A 104 2.13 -11.43 2.49
CA HIS A 104 1.42 -10.89 3.64
C HIS A 104 0.40 -9.85 3.22
N ASP A 105 -0.73 -9.79 3.94
CA ASP A 105 -1.81 -8.86 3.65
C ASP A 105 -1.31 -7.39 3.63
N PRO A 106 -1.46 -6.68 2.49
CA PRO A 106 -1.11 -5.26 2.38
C PRO A 106 -1.82 -4.37 3.42
N ALA A 107 -3.02 -4.74 3.86
CA ALA A 107 -3.75 -4.00 4.89
C ALA A 107 -3.04 -4.08 6.24
N GLN A 108 -2.51 -5.25 6.61
CA GLN A 108 -1.73 -5.42 7.83
C GLN A 108 -0.42 -4.62 7.79
N LYS A 109 0.23 -4.57 6.62
CA LYS A 109 1.42 -3.72 6.42
C LYS A 109 1.11 -2.24 6.62
N HIS A 110 -0.03 -1.76 6.11
CA HIS A 110 -0.48 -0.40 6.34
C HIS A 110 -0.75 -0.11 7.83
N GLN A 111 -1.35 -1.06 8.56
CA GLN A 111 -1.56 -0.92 10.00
C GLN A 111 -0.25 -0.87 10.77
N ALA A 112 0.72 -1.73 10.42
CA ALA A 112 2.05 -1.72 11.02
C ALA A 112 2.78 -0.38 10.79
N ILE A 113 2.71 0.15 9.56
CA ILE A 113 3.29 1.47 9.23
C ILE A 113 2.64 2.58 10.05
N ASN A 114 1.29 2.60 10.15
CA ASN A 114 0.57 3.61 10.93
C ASN A 114 0.95 3.53 12.41
N ARG A 115 1.01 2.32 12.99
CA ARG A 115 1.44 2.12 14.38
C ARG A 115 2.87 2.61 14.61
N ALA A 116 3.80 2.30 13.70
CA ALA A 116 5.17 2.79 13.81
C ALA A 116 5.25 4.32 13.75
N ILE A 117 4.43 4.97 12.90
CA ILE A 117 4.34 6.43 12.85
C ILE A 117 3.79 6.99 14.16
N GLU A 118 2.74 6.39 14.72
CA GLU A 118 2.16 6.80 16.01
C GLU A 118 3.17 6.66 17.17
N GLU A 119 3.94 5.57 17.19
CA GLU A 119 4.98 5.35 18.20
C GLU A 119 6.16 6.33 18.06
N LEU A 120 6.51 6.71 16.84
CA LEU A 120 7.59 7.66 16.56
C LEU A 120 7.16 9.12 16.79
N TYR A 121 5.86 9.42 16.70
CA TYR A 121 5.33 10.78 16.79
C TYR A 121 5.83 11.58 18.00
N PRO A 122 5.85 11.04 19.23
CA PRO A 122 6.34 11.78 20.40
C PRO A 122 7.84 12.12 20.34
N PHE A 123 8.63 11.34 19.58
CA PHE A 123 10.07 11.52 19.45
C PHE A 123 10.45 12.44 18.30
N LEU A 124 9.58 12.56 17.28
CA LEU A 124 9.81 13.41 16.12
C LEU A 124 9.32 14.84 16.32
N TYR A 125 8.43 15.07 17.27
CA TYR A 125 8.01 16.40 17.69
C TYR A 125 9.03 16.95 18.70
N LEU A 126 10.04 17.63 18.18
CA LEU A 126 10.77 18.60 18.99
C LEU A 126 9.81 19.78 19.21
N PRO A 127 9.43 20.11 20.47
CA PRO A 127 8.70 21.33 20.72
C PRO A 127 9.59 22.47 20.22
N ILE A 128 9.16 23.17 19.17
CA ILE A 128 9.78 24.43 18.80
C ILE A 128 9.43 25.37 19.93
N ARG A 129 10.37 25.56 20.87
CA ARG A 129 10.31 26.69 21.80
C ARG A 129 10.57 27.93 20.95
N ASP A 130 9.50 28.58 20.54
CA ASP A 130 9.60 29.91 19.96
C ASP A 130 9.84 30.90 21.13
N GLU A 131 11.10 31.09 21.43
CA GLU A 131 11.52 32.08 22.45
C GLU A 131 11.45 33.51 21.93
N THR A 132 10.97 33.70 20.67
CA THR A 132 10.83 35.06 20.06
C THR A 132 9.54 35.76 20.44
N ILE A 133 8.58 35.07 21.05
CA ILE A 133 7.41 35.72 21.64
C ILE A 133 7.83 36.34 22.95
N VAL A 134 8.49 37.48 22.87
CA VAL A 134 8.62 38.38 24.01
C VAL A 134 7.25 39.02 24.18
N VAL A 135 6.48 38.54 25.14
CA VAL A 135 5.33 39.30 25.66
C VAL A 135 5.93 40.49 26.37
N ASP A 136 6.02 41.61 25.65
CA ASP A 136 6.37 42.90 26.26
C ASP A 136 5.17 43.33 27.13
N ASP A 137 5.17 42.82 28.38
CA ASP A 137 4.21 43.22 29.41
C ASP A 137 4.60 44.61 29.94
N ARG A 138 4.66 45.57 29.02
CA ARG A 138 4.62 46.96 29.42
C ARG A 138 3.17 47.29 29.73
N LEU A 139 2.76 46.89 30.92
CA LEU A 139 1.66 47.54 31.59
C LEU A 139 2.00 49.04 31.66
N THR A 140 1.46 49.80 30.71
CA THR A 140 1.39 51.23 30.82
C THR A 140 0.58 51.52 32.09
N GLU A 141 1.28 51.80 33.17
CA GLU A 141 0.63 52.34 34.37
C GLU A 141 -0.21 53.56 33.96
N PRO A 142 -1.51 53.56 34.25
CA PRO A 142 -2.29 54.77 34.05
C PRO A 142 -1.74 55.83 34.99
N ALA A 143 -1.25 56.94 34.42
CA ALA A 143 -0.80 58.09 35.18
C ALA A 143 -2.02 58.74 35.85
N TRP A 144 -2.35 58.27 37.05
CA TRP A 144 -3.21 58.98 37.97
C TRP A 144 -2.37 59.99 38.70
N ARG A 145 -2.26 61.19 38.12
CA ARG A 145 -1.82 62.33 38.90
C ARG A 145 -3.05 63.17 39.16
N CYS A 146 -3.41 63.29 40.45
CA CYS A 146 -4.21 64.39 40.97
C CYS A 146 -3.42 65.71 40.94
#